data_d9000aadd80c6d0db61fbfad26a82ede
#
_entry.id   d9000aadd80c6d0db61fbfad26a82ede
#
_cell.length_a   1.000
_cell.length_b   1.000
_cell.length_c   1.000
_cell.angle_alpha   90.00
_cell.angle_beta   90.00
_cell.angle_gamma   90.00
#
_symmetry.space_group_name_H-M   'P 1'
#
loop_
_entity.id
_entity.type
_entity.pdbx_description
1 polymer ?
#
loop_
_entity_poly.entity_id
_entity_poly.type
_entity_poly.pdbx_seq_one_letter_code
_entity_poly.pdbx_strand_id
1 'polypeptide(L)'
;MLMTPEIVPIKIDDLLFDYQNPRLSEFGINSKTTQDEMLVKLWDVMGAEEIYYSIAASGFFQHEPLIVVKNPKGNKYIVIEGNRRLAAIKAIKTPNFIEEHGSADLPSITPAVKASLNTIPCLEKSREDAWRFIGFKHVNGPLKWGGYAKARFIAQVKNDYGLSIGEIAKQIGDTTKIASKLYQAFMVVEQAEKAKIFDRDDVPSDRLYFSHLYNGLNHTNIQEFIGLKKFNEDEKELVPEGKIKELGELLTWMFGSEKNKANPLIVSQNPDLKYLSKALSNSESIAALRANQPLFVAYELSRPDEDKFEESLNEAKRALYDVQKYLATGFDGKNREQVETALSIADMADEVFRRMKNKFNEDSLRQPKNRTIG
;
A
#
# COMPACT_ATOMS: atom_id res chain seq x y z
N MET A 1 37.91 12.94 17.57
CA MET A 1 37.13 13.35 18.76
C MET A 1 35.69 13.59 18.27
N LEU A 2 34.75 12.72 18.56
CA LEU A 2 33.34 12.95 18.17
C LEU A 2 32.84 14.10 19.04
N MET A 3 32.63 15.27 18.43
CA MET A 3 32.00 16.37 19.13
C MET A 3 30.59 15.93 19.55
N THR A 4 30.29 16.02 20.84
CA THR A 4 28.91 15.88 21.32
C THR A 4 28.07 16.96 20.64
N PRO A 5 26.99 16.59 19.94
CA PRO A 5 26.18 17.57 19.27
C PRO A 5 25.56 18.53 20.29
N GLU A 6 25.73 19.83 20.09
CA GLU A 6 25.22 20.88 20.98
C GLU A 6 23.71 21.06 20.80
N ILE A 7 22.96 20.96 21.89
CA ILE A 7 21.53 21.27 21.92
C ILE A 7 21.38 22.78 22.08
N VAL A 8 20.72 23.42 21.13
CA VAL A 8 20.47 24.87 21.12
C VAL A 8 18.97 25.16 21.32
N PRO A 9 18.60 26.15 22.14
CA PRO A 9 17.21 26.58 22.28
C PRO A 9 16.81 27.45 21.10
N ILE A 10 15.77 27.05 20.35
CA ILE A 10 15.25 27.80 19.20
C ILE A 10 13.82 28.25 19.50
N LYS A 11 13.49 29.51 19.12
CA LYS A 11 12.12 30.03 19.27
C LYS A 11 11.15 29.23 18.42
N ILE A 12 9.97 28.95 18.97
CA ILE A 12 8.92 28.19 18.27
C ILE A 12 8.53 28.82 16.94
N ASP A 13 8.53 30.14 16.85
CA ASP A 13 8.16 30.89 15.63
C ASP A 13 9.23 30.77 14.52
N ASP A 14 10.44 30.35 14.86
CA ASP A 14 11.51 30.11 13.92
C ASP A 14 11.56 28.66 13.42
N LEU A 15 10.65 27.78 13.89
CA LEU A 15 10.55 26.38 13.51
C LEU A 15 9.47 26.18 12.46
N LEU A 16 9.84 25.52 11.36
CA LEU A 16 8.95 25.17 10.23
C LEU A 16 8.80 23.65 10.11
N PHE A 17 7.64 23.21 9.66
CA PHE A 17 7.43 21.80 9.24
C PHE A 17 8.21 21.50 7.97
N ASP A 18 8.62 20.25 7.83
CA ASP A 18 9.34 19.75 6.67
C ASP A 18 8.39 19.07 5.66
N TYR A 19 8.00 19.78 4.60
CA TYR A 19 7.20 19.20 3.51
C TYR A 19 7.93 18.06 2.77
N GLN A 20 9.25 17.96 2.89
CA GLN A 20 10.05 16.87 2.30
C GLN A 20 10.08 15.60 3.18
N ASN A 21 9.49 15.64 4.37
CA ASN A 21 9.43 14.47 5.23
C ASN A 21 8.64 13.35 4.54
N PRO A 22 9.26 12.17 4.29
CA PRO A 22 8.62 11.07 3.57
C PRO A 22 7.29 10.62 4.18
N ARG A 23 7.17 10.65 5.51
CA ARG A 23 5.94 10.28 6.21
C ARG A 23 4.77 11.22 5.89
N LEU A 24 5.05 12.52 5.76
CA LEU A 24 4.01 13.52 5.47
C LEU A 24 3.46 13.40 4.05
N SER A 25 4.26 12.85 3.13
CA SER A 25 3.84 12.64 1.75
C SER A 25 2.78 11.56 1.56
N GLU A 26 2.64 10.63 2.51
CA GLU A 26 1.54 9.66 2.51
C GLU A 26 0.17 10.33 2.66
N PHE A 27 0.14 11.56 3.19
CA PHE A 27 -1.05 12.35 3.48
C PHE A 27 -1.21 13.54 2.53
N GLY A 28 -0.64 13.49 1.32
CA GLY A 28 -0.77 14.53 0.30
C GLY A 28 0.01 15.83 0.60
N ILE A 29 0.91 15.85 1.59
CA ILE A 29 1.75 17.02 1.88
C ILE A 29 2.88 17.11 0.86
N ASN A 30 3.00 18.27 0.24
CA ASN A 30 3.98 18.57 -0.81
C ASN A 30 4.50 20.03 -0.70
N SER A 31 5.30 20.48 -1.67
CA SER A 31 5.91 21.81 -1.67
C SER A 31 4.92 22.98 -1.77
N LYS A 32 3.66 22.73 -2.11
CA LYS A 32 2.59 23.74 -2.20
C LYS A 32 1.77 23.83 -0.91
N THR A 33 1.87 22.82 -0.04
CA THR A 33 1.13 22.76 1.23
C THR A 33 1.67 23.82 2.19
N THR A 34 0.80 24.65 2.72
CA THR A 34 1.16 25.72 3.68
C THR A 34 1.49 25.13 5.06
N GLN A 35 2.15 25.92 5.92
CA GLN A 35 2.48 25.50 7.28
C GLN A 35 1.23 25.25 8.13
N ASP A 36 0.16 26.00 7.90
CA ASP A 36 -1.11 25.85 8.63
C ASP A 36 -1.85 24.58 8.17
N GLU A 37 -1.92 24.31 6.87
CA GLU A 37 -2.46 23.04 6.35
C GLU A 37 -1.67 21.82 6.86
N MET A 38 -0.34 21.96 6.97
CA MET A 38 0.50 20.92 7.56
C MET A 38 0.20 20.72 9.05
N LEU A 39 -0.05 21.79 9.81
CA LEU A 39 -0.43 21.70 11.21
C LEU A 39 -1.74 20.92 11.37
N VAL A 40 -2.76 21.26 10.60
CA VAL A 40 -4.06 20.57 10.62
C VAL A 40 -3.89 19.08 10.29
N LYS A 41 -3.20 18.76 9.20
CA LYS A 41 -2.95 17.36 8.81
C LYS A 41 -2.16 16.56 9.86
N LEU A 42 -1.14 17.17 10.47
CA LEU A 42 -0.38 16.53 11.54
C LEU A 42 -1.23 16.28 12.79
N TRP A 43 -2.18 17.17 13.05
CA TRP A 43 -3.13 17.03 14.14
C TRP A 43 -4.14 15.93 13.87
N ASP A 44 -4.89 16.01 12.77
CA ASP A 44 -6.02 15.14 12.48
C ASP A 44 -5.63 13.68 12.16
N VAL A 45 -4.56 13.49 11.37
CA VAL A 45 -4.23 12.15 10.84
C VAL A 45 -2.95 11.53 11.41
N MET A 46 -2.10 12.33 12.07
CA MET A 46 -0.84 11.81 12.58
C MET A 46 -0.75 11.73 14.11
N GLY A 47 -1.86 11.99 14.80
CA GLY A 47 -1.96 11.84 16.25
C GLY A 47 -1.09 12.84 17.03
N ALA A 48 -0.98 14.09 16.57
CA ALA A 48 -0.28 15.13 17.34
C ALA A 48 -1.05 15.47 18.63
N GLU A 49 -2.36 15.21 18.67
CA GLU A 49 -3.19 15.35 19.84
C GLU A 49 -2.74 14.47 21.03
N GLU A 50 -2.26 13.25 20.79
CA GLU A 50 -1.68 12.39 21.83
C GLU A 50 -0.48 13.05 22.51
N ILE A 51 0.33 13.80 21.74
CA ILE A 51 1.48 14.52 22.26
C ILE A 51 1.04 15.76 23.05
N TYR A 52 -0.08 16.38 22.66
CA TYR A 52 -0.67 17.45 23.41
C TYR A 52 -1.02 16.99 24.85
N TYR A 53 -1.67 15.83 25.00
CA TYR A 53 -1.93 15.24 26.34
C TYR A 53 -0.67 15.08 27.18
N SER A 54 0.40 14.57 26.54
CA SER A 54 1.70 14.40 27.21
C SER A 54 2.29 15.74 27.66
N ILE A 55 2.23 16.77 26.79
CA ILE A 55 2.73 18.12 27.12
C ILE A 55 1.88 18.77 28.23
N ALA A 56 0.56 18.59 28.20
CA ALA A 56 -0.31 19.12 29.23
C ALA A 56 0.00 18.54 30.62
N ALA A 57 0.31 17.24 30.66
CA ALA A 57 0.60 16.52 31.91
C ALA A 57 2.02 16.75 32.43
N SER A 58 3.02 16.83 31.55
CA SER A 58 4.44 16.71 31.93
C SER A 58 5.33 17.83 31.38
N GLY A 59 4.80 18.73 30.56
CA GLY A 59 5.60 19.69 29.78
C GLY A 59 6.33 19.04 28.61
N PHE A 60 7.20 19.80 27.96
CA PHE A 60 8.04 19.28 26.86
C PHE A 60 9.28 18.59 27.43
N PHE A 61 9.54 17.35 26.98
CA PHE A 61 10.70 16.58 27.41
C PHE A 61 12.01 17.14 26.85
N GLN A 62 12.83 17.79 27.68
CA GLN A 62 14.07 18.44 27.30
C GLN A 62 15.14 17.47 26.76
N HIS A 63 15.08 16.21 27.14
CA HIS A 63 15.99 15.16 26.70
C HIS A 63 15.65 14.54 25.32
N GLU A 64 14.55 15.00 24.72
CA GLU A 64 14.15 14.63 23.35
C GLU A 64 14.14 15.86 22.43
N PRO A 65 15.29 16.47 22.09
CA PRO A 65 15.33 17.64 21.24
C PRO A 65 14.74 17.35 19.85
N LEU A 66 14.24 18.40 19.19
CA LEU A 66 13.91 18.33 17.77
C LEU A 66 15.18 18.32 16.94
N ILE A 67 15.21 17.58 15.84
CA ILE A 67 16.33 17.67 14.89
C ILE A 67 15.95 18.65 13.80
N VAL A 68 16.79 19.66 13.59
CA VAL A 68 16.54 20.77 12.68
C VAL A 68 17.66 20.97 11.69
N VAL A 69 17.33 21.55 10.54
CA VAL A 69 18.29 22.07 9.56
C VAL A 69 18.01 23.54 9.31
N LYS A 70 19.03 24.31 8.97
CA LYS A 70 18.82 25.70 8.53
C LYS A 70 18.00 25.75 7.25
N ASN A 71 17.01 26.63 7.21
CA ASN A 71 16.28 26.88 5.99
C ASN A 71 17.17 27.65 5.00
N PRO A 72 17.46 27.10 3.81
CA PRO A 72 18.31 27.79 2.83
C PRO A 72 17.68 29.11 2.28
N LYS A 73 16.38 29.32 2.50
CA LYS A 73 15.63 30.47 2.01
C LYS A 73 15.32 31.52 3.09
N GLY A 74 16.01 31.48 4.23
CA GLY A 74 15.76 32.47 5.31
C GLY A 74 16.42 32.10 6.63
N ASN A 75 16.08 32.83 7.70
CA ASN A 75 16.69 32.68 9.02
C ASN A 75 15.99 31.64 9.92
N LYS A 76 14.98 30.93 9.40
CA LYS A 76 14.23 29.91 10.16
C LYS A 76 14.88 28.53 10.03
N TYR A 77 14.38 27.59 10.82
CA TYR A 77 14.83 26.20 10.83
C TYR A 77 13.70 25.26 10.39
N ILE A 78 14.06 24.23 9.65
CA ILE A 78 13.13 23.18 9.23
C ILE A 78 13.32 21.98 10.16
N VAL A 79 12.23 21.53 10.76
CA VAL A 79 12.23 20.37 11.67
C VAL A 79 12.14 19.09 10.85
N ILE A 80 13.27 18.39 10.71
CA ILE A 80 13.37 17.14 9.97
C ILE A 80 12.98 15.90 10.80
N GLU A 81 13.11 15.98 12.16
CA GLU A 81 12.60 14.97 13.09
C GLU A 81 11.91 15.64 14.27
N GLY A 82 10.72 15.13 14.59
CA GLY A 82 9.87 15.64 15.67
C GLY A 82 8.71 16.49 15.17
N ASN A 83 8.29 16.38 13.90
CA ASN A 83 7.18 17.16 13.34
C ASN A 83 5.87 17.00 14.12
N ARG A 84 5.52 15.80 14.63
CA ARG A 84 4.35 15.61 15.52
C ARG A 84 4.46 16.43 16.81
N ARG A 85 5.67 16.47 17.43
CA ARG A 85 5.91 17.26 18.65
C ARG A 85 5.81 18.75 18.34
N LEU A 86 6.39 19.18 17.21
CA LEU A 86 6.23 20.57 16.74
C LEU A 86 4.75 20.93 16.51
N ALA A 87 3.96 20.01 15.93
CA ALA A 87 2.53 20.25 15.69
C ALA A 87 1.76 20.45 17.00
N ALA A 88 1.97 19.58 18.00
CA ALA A 88 1.35 19.75 19.30
C ALA A 88 1.71 21.09 19.97
N ILE A 89 2.98 21.50 19.90
CA ILE A 89 3.42 22.79 20.44
C ILE A 89 2.78 23.96 19.68
N LYS A 90 2.78 23.91 18.34
CA LYS A 90 2.16 24.96 17.52
C LYS A 90 0.67 25.04 17.74
N ALA A 91 -0.04 23.92 17.89
CA ALA A 91 -1.47 23.89 18.23
C ALA A 91 -1.75 24.61 19.57
N ILE A 92 -0.92 24.39 20.60
CA ILE A 92 -1.01 25.08 21.89
C ILE A 92 -0.79 26.61 21.76
N LYS A 93 0.06 27.01 20.81
CA LYS A 93 0.47 28.41 20.63
C LYS A 93 -0.41 29.18 19.64
N THR A 94 -1.10 28.48 18.73
CA THR A 94 -1.98 29.09 17.73
C THR A 94 -3.34 29.43 18.39
N PRO A 95 -3.78 30.71 18.33
CA PRO A 95 -5.08 31.10 18.87
C PRO A 95 -6.21 30.28 18.23
N ASN A 96 -7.18 29.88 19.05
CA ASN A 96 -8.40 29.16 18.67
C ASN A 96 -8.19 27.78 18.01
N PHE A 97 -6.97 27.35 17.71
CA PHE A 97 -6.73 26.07 17.02
C PHE A 97 -7.33 24.88 17.79
N ILE A 98 -7.19 24.88 19.12
CA ILE A 98 -7.72 23.79 19.96
C ILE A 98 -9.25 23.83 20.02
N GLU A 99 -9.88 25.00 19.95
CA GLU A 99 -11.34 25.16 19.90
C GLU A 99 -11.92 24.66 18.58
N GLU A 100 -11.17 24.81 17.49
CA GLU A 100 -11.59 24.43 16.13
C GLU A 100 -11.31 22.97 15.80
N HIS A 101 -10.19 22.40 16.30
CA HIS A 101 -9.67 21.10 15.89
C HIS A 101 -9.49 20.10 17.04
N GLY A 102 -9.53 20.55 18.29
CA GLY A 102 -9.32 19.68 19.45
C GLY A 102 -10.54 18.86 19.81
N SER A 103 -10.33 17.68 20.44
CA SER A 103 -11.41 16.93 21.04
C SER A 103 -11.95 17.65 22.31
N ALA A 104 -13.23 17.39 22.63
CA ALA A 104 -13.90 18.05 23.77
C ALA A 104 -13.24 17.76 25.14
N ASP A 105 -12.48 16.68 25.25
CA ASP A 105 -11.86 16.20 26.48
C ASP A 105 -10.40 16.65 26.66
N LEU A 106 -9.90 17.57 25.84
CA LEU A 106 -8.51 18.03 25.93
C LEU A 106 -8.25 18.76 27.25
N PRO A 107 -7.17 18.40 27.98
CA PRO A 107 -6.82 19.07 29.22
C PRO A 107 -6.34 20.51 28.96
N SER A 108 -6.62 21.40 29.89
CA SER A 108 -6.14 22.79 29.81
C SER A 108 -4.61 22.84 30.01
N ILE A 109 -3.96 23.70 29.23
CA ILE A 109 -2.52 23.97 29.36
C ILE A 109 -2.29 25.10 30.37
N THR A 110 -1.48 24.84 31.39
CA THR A 110 -1.15 25.87 32.37
C THR A 110 -0.33 27.00 31.76
N PRO A 111 -0.45 28.26 32.26
CA PRO A 111 0.37 29.37 31.78
C PRO A 111 1.88 29.11 31.85
N ALA A 112 2.33 28.38 32.88
CA ALA A 112 3.74 28.01 33.06
C ALA A 112 4.20 27.06 31.95
N VAL A 113 3.43 26.00 31.63
CA VAL A 113 3.73 25.11 30.52
C VAL A 113 3.70 25.88 29.20
N LYS A 114 2.67 26.71 28.95
CA LYS A 114 2.58 27.50 27.72
C LYS A 114 3.79 28.45 27.54
N ALA A 115 4.30 29.04 28.63
CA ALA A 115 5.48 29.90 28.60
C ALA A 115 6.78 29.10 28.32
N SER A 116 6.91 27.89 28.86
CA SER A 116 8.07 27.03 28.62
C SER A 116 8.22 26.59 27.16
N LEU A 117 7.13 26.63 26.38
CA LEU A 117 7.12 26.26 24.96
C LEU A 117 7.54 27.41 24.02
N ASN A 118 7.97 28.57 24.54
CA ASN A 118 8.45 29.67 23.70
C ASN A 118 9.78 29.34 22.98
N THR A 119 10.62 28.55 23.64
CA THR A 119 11.89 28.05 23.09
C THR A 119 11.97 26.54 23.28
N ILE A 120 12.37 25.83 22.24
CA ILE A 120 12.41 24.38 22.20
C ILE A 120 13.85 23.92 22.02
N PRO A 121 14.33 22.91 22.78
CA PRO A 121 15.64 22.33 22.57
C PRO A 121 15.71 21.67 21.21
N CYS A 122 16.69 22.07 20.41
CA CYS A 122 16.89 21.58 19.07
C CYS A 122 18.33 21.13 18.87
N LEU A 123 18.51 20.13 18.05
CA LEU A 123 19.79 19.63 17.59
C LEU A 123 19.96 20.01 16.12
N GLU A 124 20.85 20.97 15.84
CA GLU A 124 21.13 21.36 14.46
C GLU A 124 22.02 20.32 13.78
N LYS A 125 21.58 19.83 12.61
CA LYS A 125 22.27 18.84 11.78
C LYS A 125 22.17 19.22 10.31
N SER A 126 23.04 18.66 9.46
CA SER A 126 22.77 18.60 8.02
C SER A 126 21.74 17.52 7.71
N ARG A 127 21.03 17.62 6.58
CA ARG A 127 20.16 16.51 6.13
C ARG A 127 20.96 15.25 5.89
N GLU A 128 22.19 15.39 5.40
CA GLU A 128 23.10 14.28 5.15
C GLU A 128 23.47 13.51 6.42
N ASP A 129 23.74 14.20 7.52
CA ASP A 129 24.07 13.54 8.79
C ASP A 129 22.86 12.88 9.46
N ALA A 130 21.68 13.47 9.25
CA ALA A 130 20.48 13.05 9.94
C ALA A 130 19.75 11.87 9.27
N TRP A 131 19.87 11.69 7.94
CA TRP A 131 19.07 10.72 7.21
C TRP A 131 19.27 9.27 7.70
N ARG A 132 20.48 8.90 8.10
CA ARG A 132 20.79 7.56 8.63
C ARG A 132 20.02 7.29 9.91
N PHE A 133 20.02 8.27 10.82
CA PHE A 133 19.29 8.19 12.08
C PHE A 133 17.77 8.14 11.86
N ILE A 134 17.26 9.01 11.00
CA ILE A 134 15.83 9.09 10.65
C ILE A 134 15.37 7.78 10.01
N GLY A 135 16.15 7.26 9.04
CA GLY A 135 15.86 5.99 8.38
C GLY A 135 15.80 4.83 9.36
N PHE A 136 16.82 4.67 10.19
CA PHE A 136 16.84 3.62 11.22
C PHE A 136 15.67 3.75 12.20
N LYS A 137 15.39 4.97 12.70
CA LYS A 137 14.32 5.23 13.67
C LYS A 137 12.92 4.94 13.11
N HIS A 138 12.67 5.26 11.86
CA HIS A 138 11.32 5.22 11.29
C HIS A 138 11.06 4.09 10.28
N VAL A 139 12.10 3.56 9.64
CA VAL A 139 11.95 2.39 8.76
C VAL A 139 11.75 1.12 9.56
N ASN A 140 12.54 0.92 10.63
CA ASN A 140 12.52 -0.28 11.45
C ASN A 140 12.22 -0.03 12.95
N GLY A 141 12.05 1.22 13.36
CA GLY A 141 11.75 1.61 14.74
C GLY A 141 10.30 1.32 15.17
N PRO A 142 9.95 1.66 16.42
CA PRO A 142 8.61 1.41 16.99
C PRO A 142 7.47 2.10 16.22
N LEU A 143 7.72 3.27 15.65
CA LEU A 143 6.78 4.03 14.83
C LEU A 143 7.16 3.91 13.36
N LYS A 144 6.92 2.73 12.78
CA LYS A 144 7.27 2.43 11.39
C LYS A 144 6.54 3.32 10.40
N TRP A 145 7.26 3.80 9.41
CA TRP A 145 6.65 4.41 8.23
C TRP A 145 5.90 3.40 7.39
N GLY A 146 4.86 3.87 6.70
CA GLY A 146 4.18 3.09 5.67
C GLY A 146 5.10 2.78 4.48
N GLY A 147 4.64 1.88 3.63
CA GLY A 147 5.44 1.41 2.48
C GLY A 147 5.86 2.54 1.52
N TYR A 148 4.94 3.48 1.25
CA TYR A 148 5.20 4.61 0.36
C TYR A 148 6.26 5.57 0.94
N ALA A 149 6.15 5.92 2.23
CA ALA A 149 7.13 6.80 2.89
C ALA A 149 8.54 6.17 2.91
N LYS A 150 8.63 4.86 3.16
CA LYS A 150 9.89 4.12 3.06
C LYS A 150 10.48 4.17 1.65
N ALA A 151 9.65 3.91 0.64
CA ALA A 151 10.05 3.90 -0.75
C ALA A 151 10.56 5.28 -1.21
N ARG A 152 9.81 6.35 -0.84
CA ARG A 152 10.21 7.73 -1.10
C ARG A 152 11.52 8.09 -0.41
N PHE A 153 11.70 7.68 0.85
CA PHE A 153 12.93 7.91 1.57
C PHE A 153 14.14 7.26 0.89
N ILE A 154 13.99 5.98 0.45
CA ILE A 154 15.05 5.27 -0.29
C ILE A 154 15.38 6.01 -1.58
N ALA A 155 14.38 6.46 -2.33
CA ALA A 155 14.56 7.21 -3.57
C ALA A 155 15.25 8.57 -3.32
N GLN A 156 14.84 9.28 -2.28
CA GLN A 156 15.45 10.56 -1.91
C GLN A 156 16.92 10.39 -1.54
N VAL A 157 17.26 9.41 -0.68
CA VAL A 157 18.64 9.13 -0.27
C VAL A 157 19.50 8.73 -1.46
N LYS A 158 18.96 7.87 -2.37
CA LYS A 158 19.66 7.50 -3.60
C LYS A 158 19.95 8.72 -4.48
N ASN A 159 18.96 9.57 -4.69
CA ASN A 159 19.08 10.74 -5.57
C ASN A 159 20.01 11.83 -4.98
N ASP A 160 19.89 12.07 -3.67
CA ASP A 160 20.63 13.16 -3.00
C ASP A 160 22.09 12.78 -2.72
N TYR A 161 22.38 11.50 -2.46
CA TYR A 161 23.71 11.04 -2.02
C TYR A 161 24.37 10.04 -2.96
N GLY A 162 23.71 9.59 -4.02
CA GLY A 162 24.28 8.68 -5.03
C GLY A 162 24.57 7.26 -4.50
N LEU A 163 23.97 6.87 -3.37
CA LEU A 163 24.17 5.55 -2.77
C LEU A 163 23.37 4.48 -3.53
N SER A 164 23.91 3.27 -3.61
CA SER A 164 23.17 2.11 -4.12
C SER A 164 22.04 1.72 -3.15
N ILE A 165 20.99 1.09 -3.69
CA ILE A 165 19.88 0.59 -2.84
C ILE A 165 20.38 -0.42 -1.80
N GLY A 166 21.39 -1.22 -2.16
CA GLY A 166 22.01 -2.16 -1.22
C GLY A 166 22.72 -1.48 -0.04
N GLU A 167 23.42 -0.39 -0.29
CA GLU A 167 24.05 0.41 0.76
C GLU A 167 23.03 1.09 1.66
N ILE A 168 21.98 1.67 1.06
CA ILE A 168 20.88 2.29 1.80
C ILE A 168 20.19 1.25 2.70
N ALA A 169 19.80 0.10 2.13
CA ALA A 169 19.15 -0.97 2.88
C ALA A 169 19.98 -1.41 4.09
N LYS A 170 21.27 -1.64 3.89
CA LYS A 170 22.21 -2.01 4.99
C LYS A 170 22.24 -0.95 6.09
N GLN A 171 22.26 0.33 5.75
CA GLN A 171 22.37 1.43 6.71
C GLN A 171 21.08 1.68 7.49
N ILE A 172 19.90 1.42 6.88
CA ILE A 172 18.60 1.54 7.55
C ILE A 172 18.16 0.24 8.24
N GLY A 173 18.97 -0.82 8.17
CA GLY A 173 18.66 -2.11 8.80
C GLY A 173 17.58 -2.92 8.09
N ASP A 174 17.45 -2.77 6.76
CA ASP A 174 16.51 -3.52 5.92
C ASP A 174 17.24 -4.46 4.95
N THR A 175 16.51 -5.32 4.28
CA THR A 175 17.08 -6.19 3.25
C THR A 175 17.11 -5.48 1.89
N THR A 176 18.17 -5.71 1.11
CA THR A 176 18.27 -5.17 -0.27
C THR A 176 17.06 -5.57 -1.11
N LYS A 177 16.52 -6.79 -0.91
CA LYS A 177 15.35 -7.27 -1.67
C LYS A 177 14.10 -6.44 -1.39
N ILE A 178 13.83 -6.09 -0.12
CA ILE A 178 12.67 -5.26 0.26
C ILE A 178 12.86 -3.83 -0.23
N ALA A 179 14.03 -3.25 0.00
CA ALA A 179 14.36 -1.90 -0.44
C ALA A 179 14.23 -1.75 -1.97
N SER A 180 14.71 -2.73 -2.76
CA SER A 180 14.58 -2.73 -4.22
C SER A 180 13.13 -2.79 -4.69
N LYS A 181 12.28 -3.60 -4.04
CA LYS A 181 10.84 -3.68 -4.37
C LYS A 181 10.11 -2.37 -4.09
N LEU A 182 10.38 -1.77 -2.94
CA LEU A 182 9.81 -0.48 -2.57
C LEU A 182 10.24 0.62 -3.53
N TYR A 183 11.53 0.66 -3.86
CA TYR A 183 12.07 1.63 -4.81
C TYR A 183 11.49 1.44 -6.22
N GLN A 184 11.41 0.21 -6.72
CA GLN A 184 10.81 -0.09 -8.03
C GLN A 184 9.37 0.40 -8.11
N ALA A 185 8.55 0.07 -7.10
CA ALA A 185 7.16 0.50 -7.06
C ALA A 185 7.02 2.03 -6.98
N PHE A 186 7.92 2.70 -6.24
CA PHE A 186 7.97 4.15 -6.18
C PHE A 186 8.28 4.76 -7.55
N MET A 187 9.28 4.24 -8.26
CA MET A 187 9.64 4.74 -9.60
C MET A 187 8.52 4.53 -10.62
N VAL A 188 7.74 3.44 -10.51
CA VAL A 188 6.55 3.20 -11.34
C VAL A 188 5.47 4.26 -11.09
N VAL A 189 5.22 4.63 -9.82
CA VAL A 189 4.28 5.71 -9.48
C VAL A 189 4.79 7.07 -9.98
N GLU A 190 6.05 7.40 -9.74
CA GLU A 190 6.67 8.65 -10.21
C GLU A 190 6.59 8.79 -11.74
N GLN A 191 6.82 7.69 -12.48
CA GLN A 191 6.68 7.67 -13.94
C GLN A 191 5.24 7.95 -14.38
N ALA A 192 4.25 7.36 -13.70
CA ALA A 192 2.83 7.57 -13.99
C ALA A 192 2.39 9.02 -13.69
N GLU A 193 2.84 9.60 -12.58
CA GLU A 193 2.55 11.00 -12.21
C GLU A 193 3.21 11.97 -13.20
N LYS A 194 4.46 11.73 -13.58
CA LYS A 194 5.16 12.52 -14.61
C LYS A 194 4.44 12.48 -15.96
N ALA A 195 3.92 11.31 -16.33
CA ALA A 195 3.12 11.12 -17.54
C ALA A 195 1.68 11.67 -17.41
N LYS A 196 1.27 12.16 -16.23
CA LYS A 196 -0.07 12.68 -15.93
C LYS A 196 -1.21 11.67 -16.15
N ILE A 197 -0.92 10.39 -15.99
CA ILE A 197 -1.91 9.29 -16.10
C ILE A 197 -2.36 8.80 -14.73
N PHE A 198 -1.73 9.24 -13.66
CA PHE A 198 -2.06 8.95 -12.27
C PHE A 198 -1.79 10.18 -11.42
N ASP A 199 -2.60 10.38 -10.39
CA ASP A 199 -2.48 11.46 -9.42
C ASP A 199 -2.81 10.87 -8.04
N ARG A 200 -1.88 10.89 -7.12
CA ARG A 200 -2.09 10.37 -5.77
C ARG A 200 -3.16 11.14 -5.00
N ASP A 201 -3.33 12.43 -5.31
CA ASP A 201 -4.34 13.27 -4.66
C ASP A 201 -5.76 12.96 -5.20
N ASP A 202 -5.88 12.13 -6.24
CA ASP A 202 -7.14 11.67 -6.83
C ASP A 202 -7.59 10.27 -6.33
N VAL A 203 -6.86 9.67 -5.40
CA VAL A 203 -7.19 8.36 -4.83
C VAL A 203 -8.31 8.51 -3.79
N PRO A 204 -9.42 7.70 -3.86
CA PRO A 204 -10.58 7.83 -2.96
C PRO A 204 -10.32 7.47 -1.49
N SER A 205 -9.09 7.23 -1.12
CA SER A 205 -8.69 6.83 0.23
C SER A 205 -7.75 7.87 0.81
N ASP A 206 -7.92 8.20 2.08
CA ASP A 206 -6.98 9.06 2.83
C ASP A 206 -5.55 8.51 2.85
N ARG A 207 -5.37 7.25 2.44
CA ARG A 207 -4.09 6.57 2.43
C ARG A 207 -3.92 5.71 1.18
N LEU A 208 -2.82 5.94 0.46
CA LEU A 208 -2.38 5.06 -0.62
C LEU A 208 -1.93 3.70 -0.03
N TYR A 209 -2.68 2.64 -0.30
CA TYR A 209 -2.29 1.27 0.06
C TYR A 209 -1.16 0.75 -0.84
N PHE A 210 0.00 1.38 -0.72
CA PHE A 210 1.17 1.15 -1.56
C PHE A 210 1.64 -0.31 -1.60
N SER A 211 1.30 -1.08 -0.56
CA SER A 211 1.56 -2.52 -0.51
C SER A 211 0.88 -3.31 -1.62
N HIS A 212 -0.25 -2.84 -2.14
CA HIS A 212 -0.91 -3.47 -3.29
C HIS A 212 -0.02 -3.41 -4.53
N LEU A 213 0.64 -2.28 -4.77
CA LEU A 213 1.52 -2.11 -5.91
C LEU A 213 2.82 -2.90 -5.76
N TYR A 214 3.60 -2.71 -4.69
CA TYR A 214 4.90 -3.39 -4.60
C TYR A 214 4.79 -4.91 -4.47
N ASN A 215 3.66 -5.44 -3.98
CA ASN A 215 3.37 -6.87 -4.03
C ASN A 215 2.78 -7.28 -5.38
N GLY A 216 1.91 -6.48 -5.98
CA GLY A 216 1.37 -6.70 -7.31
C GLY A 216 2.44 -6.84 -8.38
N LEU A 217 3.47 -5.97 -8.34
CA LEU A 217 4.60 -6.02 -9.26
C LEU A 217 5.48 -7.29 -9.15
N ASN A 218 5.23 -8.20 -8.20
CA ASN A 218 5.85 -9.52 -8.18
C ASN A 218 5.12 -10.55 -9.07
N HIS A 219 3.92 -10.25 -9.55
CA HIS A 219 3.15 -11.15 -10.41
C HIS A 219 3.54 -10.96 -11.88
N THR A 220 3.95 -12.04 -12.54
CA THR A 220 4.41 -12.01 -13.93
C THR A 220 3.40 -11.38 -14.89
N ASN A 221 2.11 -11.75 -14.79
CA ASN A 221 1.10 -11.20 -15.70
C ASN A 221 0.89 -9.70 -15.52
N ILE A 222 1.06 -9.17 -14.29
CA ILE A 222 1.02 -7.72 -14.04
C ILE A 222 2.24 -7.04 -14.67
N GLN A 223 3.43 -7.64 -14.54
CA GLN A 223 4.65 -7.13 -15.19
C GLN A 223 4.50 -7.11 -16.71
N GLU A 224 4.03 -8.20 -17.30
CA GLU A 224 3.80 -8.33 -18.74
C GLU A 224 2.76 -7.34 -19.26
N PHE A 225 1.67 -7.14 -18.52
CA PHE A 225 0.60 -6.21 -18.91
C PHE A 225 1.11 -4.79 -19.09
N ILE A 226 1.93 -4.29 -18.15
CA ILE A 226 2.54 -2.95 -18.24
C ILE A 226 3.90 -2.95 -18.94
N GLY A 227 4.40 -4.11 -19.38
CA GLY A 227 5.72 -4.24 -20.00
C GLY A 227 6.87 -3.85 -19.06
N LEU A 228 6.75 -4.16 -17.76
CA LEU A 228 7.73 -3.78 -16.75
C LEU A 228 9.10 -4.33 -17.08
N LYS A 229 10.08 -3.44 -17.24
CA LYS A 229 11.47 -3.82 -17.49
C LYS A 229 12.07 -4.54 -16.28
N LYS A 230 13.06 -5.40 -16.53
CA LYS A 230 13.86 -5.99 -15.45
C LYS A 230 14.42 -4.88 -14.56
N PHE A 231 14.31 -5.05 -13.26
CA PHE A 231 14.75 -4.06 -12.31
C PHE A 231 16.22 -3.69 -12.49
N ASN A 232 16.45 -2.40 -12.69
CA ASN A 232 17.74 -1.75 -12.64
C ASN A 232 17.57 -0.45 -11.85
N GLU A 233 18.36 -0.27 -10.81
CA GLU A 233 18.23 0.87 -9.89
C GLU A 233 18.59 2.23 -10.51
N ASP A 234 19.25 2.22 -11.67
CA ASP A 234 19.63 3.45 -12.40
C ASP A 234 18.68 3.77 -13.55
N GLU A 235 17.75 2.85 -13.87
CA GLU A 235 16.70 3.06 -14.87
C GLU A 235 15.56 3.89 -14.28
N LYS A 236 15.24 5.02 -14.91
CA LYS A 236 14.17 5.93 -14.47
C LYS A 236 12.83 5.62 -15.13
N GLU A 237 12.84 4.98 -16.30
CA GLU A 237 11.65 4.67 -17.08
C GLU A 237 11.46 3.15 -17.14
N LEU A 238 10.81 2.61 -16.11
CA LEU A 238 10.62 1.18 -15.93
C LEU A 238 9.54 0.61 -16.83
N VAL A 239 8.57 1.44 -17.25
CA VAL A 239 7.47 1.08 -18.14
C VAL A 239 7.70 1.75 -19.51
N PRO A 240 7.69 0.99 -20.62
CA PRO A 240 7.86 1.57 -21.96
C PRO A 240 6.76 2.57 -22.32
N GLU A 241 7.07 3.58 -23.13
CA GLU A 241 6.13 4.61 -23.56
C GLU A 241 4.84 4.01 -24.17
N GLY A 242 4.97 2.96 -25.00
CA GLY A 242 3.83 2.25 -25.58
C GLY A 242 2.94 1.49 -24.57
N LYS A 243 3.29 1.46 -23.28
CA LYS A 243 2.57 0.80 -22.18
C LYS A 243 2.11 1.74 -21.08
N ILE A 244 2.25 3.04 -21.30
CA ILE A 244 1.86 4.07 -20.32
C ILE A 244 0.34 4.05 -20.07
N LYS A 245 -0.46 3.77 -21.09
CA LYS A 245 -1.92 3.62 -20.92
C LYS A 245 -2.26 2.45 -19.97
N GLU A 246 -1.67 1.29 -20.19
CA GLU A 246 -1.85 0.10 -19.37
C GLU A 246 -1.37 0.34 -17.92
N LEU A 247 -0.32 1.13 -17.75
CA LEU A 247 0.12 1.55 -16.42
C LEU A 247 -0.98 2.38 -15.72
N GLY A 248 -1.59 3.35 -16.41
CA GLY A 248 -2.70 4.15 -15.87
C GLY A 248 -3.91 3.28 -15.51
N GLU A 249 -4.28 2.34 -16.37
CA GLU A 249 -5.35 1.37 -16.11
C GLU A 249 -5.05 0.54 -14.85
N LEU A 250 -3.84 -0.02 -14.73
CA LEU A 250 -3.41 -0.80 -13.57
C LEU A 250 -3.52 0.00 -12.26
N LEU A 251 -2.99 1.22 -12.24
CA LEU A 251 -3.02 2.05 -11.03
C LEU A 251 -4.46 2.47 -10.66
N THR A 252 -5.30 2.75 -11.65
CA THR A 252 -6.73 3.02 -11.41
C THR A 252 -7.45 1.79 -10.84
N TRP A 253 -7.18 0.59 -11.35
CA TRP A 253 -7.76 -0.64 -10.80
C TRP A 253 -7.25 -0.95 -9.39
N MET A 254 -6.00 -0.61 -9.08
CA MET A 254 -5.45 -0.84 -7.74
C MET A 254 -5.90 0.18 -6.70
N PHE A 255 -6.03 1.45 -7.09
CA PHE A 255 -6.19 2.56 -6.14
C PHE A 255 -7.49 3.35 -6.32
N GLY A 256 -8.19 3.19 -7.43
CA GLY A 256 -9.36 4.01 -7.77
C GLY A 256 -9.00 5.39 -8.34
N SER A 257 -10.02 6.22 -8.57
CA SER A 257 -9.92 7.62 -8.99
C SER A 257 -11.22 8.34 -8.65
N GLU A 258 -11.17 9.40 -7.86
CA GLU A 258 -12.34 10.23 -7.53
C GLU A 258 -12.86 10.98 -8.76
N LYS A 259 -11.95 11.56 -9.56
CA LYS A 259 -12.29 12.29 -10.79
C LYS A 259 -13.06 11.41 -11.78
N ASN A 260 -12.66 10.15 -11.90
CA ASN A 260 -13.28 9.18 -12.79
C ASN A 260 -14.39 8.36 -12.10
N LYS A 261 -14.70 8.61 -10.83
CA LYS A 261 -15.66 7.85 -10.02
C LYS A 261 -15.39 6.34 -10.07
N ALA A 262 -14.12 5.95 -10.11
CA ALA A 262 -13.68 4.58 -10.18
C ALA A 262 -13.26 4.11 -8.78
N ASN A 263 -13.94 3.10 -8.25
CA ASN A 263 -13.54 2.45 -7.02
C ASN A 263 -12.34 1.51 -7.27
N PRO A 264 -11.43 1.34 -6.28
CA PRO A 264 -10.37 0.35 -6.41
C PRO A 264 -10.95 -1.06 -6.50
N LEU A 265 -10.39 -1.88 -7.37
CA LEU A 265 -10.74 -3.30 -7.48
C LEU A 265 -10.03 -4.16 -6.43
N ILE A 266 -8.91 -3.67 -5.90
CA ILE A 266 -8.12 -4.35 -4.86
C ILE A 266 -8.52 -3.81 -3.49
N VAL A 267 -9.31 -4.58 -2.77
CA VAL A 267 -9.71 -4.29 -1.38
C VAL A 267 -8.75 -4.98 -0.41
N SER A 268 -8.31 -6.20 -0.75
CA SER A 268 -7.36 -6.99 0.02
C SER A 268 -6.25 -7.54 -0.87
N GLN A 269 -5.03 -7.67 -0.32
CA GLN A 269 -3.93 -8.28 -1.07
C GLN A 269 -4.22 -9.73 -1.48
N ASN A 270 -4.91 -10.47 -0.63
CA ASN A 270 -5.28 -11.86 -0.88
C ASN A 270 -6.80 -12.00 -0.68
N PRO A 271 -7.58 -12.43 -1.72
CA PRO A 271 -7.06 -13.00 -2.98
C PRO A 271 -6.94 -12.01 -4.16
N ASP A 272 -7.30 -10.72 -4.02
CA ASP A 272 -7.56 -9.80 -5.12
C ASP A 272 -6.37 -9.62 -6.07
N LEU A 273 -5.13 -9.51 -5.55
CA LEU A 273 -3.94 -9.41 -6.41
C LEU A 273 -3.73 -10.64 -7.28
N LYS A 274 -4.07 -11.83 -6.76
CA LYS A 274 -4.02 -13.06 -7.54
C LYS A 274 -5.10 -13.06 -8.63
N TYR A 275 -6.29 -12.59 -8.31
CA TYR A 275 -7.39 -12.48 -9.28
C TYR A 275 -7.05 -11.48 -10.39
N LEU A 276 -6.57 -10.29 -10.03
CA LEU A 276 -6.12 -9.29 -11.00
C LEU A 276 -5.01 -9.85 -11.89
N SER A 277 -3.99 -10.47 -11.30
CA SER A 277 -2.90 -11.10 -12.07
C SER A 277 -3.41 -12.12 -13.07
N LYS A 278 -4.34 -12.99 -12.69
CA LYS A 278 -4.94 -13.98 -13.59
C LYS A 278 -5.79 -13.31 -14.68
N ALA A 279 -6.62 -12.33 -14.32
CA ALA A 279 -7.43 -11.59 -15.29
C ALA A 279 -6.56 -10.90 -16.36
N LEU A 280 -5.37 -10.42 -16.01
CA LEU A 280 -4.46 -9.75 -16.95
C LEU A 280 -3.76 -10.70 -17.94
N SER A 281 -3.86 -12.01 -17.77
CA SER A 281 -3.33 -12.98 -18.76
C SER A 281 -4.28 -13.27 -19.92
N ASN A 282 -5.51 -12.74 -19.89
CA ASN A 282 -6.56 -13.05 -20.86
C ASN A 282 -7.17 -11.79 -21.44
N SER A 283 -7.28 -11.68 -22.76
CA SER A 283 -7.79 -10.48 -23.45
C SER A 283 -9.26 -10.21 -23.17
N GLU A 284 -10.10 -11.24 -23.02
CA GLU A 284 -11.51 -11.11 -22.70
C GLU A 284 -11.71 -10.58 -21.27
N SER A 285 -10.92 -11.08 -20.33
CA SER A 285 -10.90 -10.60 -18.95
C SER A 285 -10.44 -9.15 -18.84
N ILE A 286 -9.43 -8.74 -19.62
CA ILE A 286 -8.99 -7.34 -19.70
C ILE A 286 -10.11 -6.46 -20.27
N ALA A 287 -10.83 -6.93 -21.30
CA ALA A 287 -11.96 -6.20 -21.84
C ALA A 287 -13.08 -6.03 -20.80
N ALA A 288 -13.34 -7.06 -19.99
CA ALA A 288 -14.32 -6.98 -18.89
C ALA A 288 -13.90 -5.95 -17.82
N LEU A 289 -12.61 -5.92 -17.42
CA LEU A 289 -12.08 -4.90 -16.50
C LEU A 289 -12.25 -3.48 -17.07
N ARG A 290 -11.94 -3.28 -18.35
CA ARG A 290 -12.14 -2.00 -19.05
C ARG A 290 -13.62 -1.60 -19.16
N ALA A 291 -14.53 -2.57 -19.16
CA ALA A 291 -15.97 -2.36 -19.11
C ALA A 291 -16.50 -2.18 -17.67
N ASN A 292 -15.63 -1.95 -16.69
CA ASN A 292 -15.94 -1.80 -15.27
C ASN A 292 -16.69 -3.00 -14.66
N GLN A 293 -16.47 -4.22 -15.17
CA GLN A 293 -16.99 -5.43 -14.54
C GLN A 293 -16.24 -5.71 -13.22
N PRO A 294 -16.90 -6.34 -12.23
CA PRO A 294 -16.25 -6.73 -10.99
C PRO A 294 -15.03 -7.61 -11.24
N LEU A 295 -13.99 -7.45 -10.40
CA LEU A 295 -12.74 -8.21 -10.50
C LEU A 295 -12.97 -9.73 -10.55
N PHE A 296 -13.89 -10.24 -9.74
CA PHE A 296 -14.22 -11.65 -9.72
C PHE A 296 -14.76 -12.15 -11.06
N VAL A 297 -15.59 -11.35 -11.75
CA VAL A 297 -16.12 -11.71 -13.09
C VAL A 297 -14.97 -11.81 -14.10
N ALA A 298 -14.07 -10.82 -14.10
CA ALA A 298 -12.90 -10.85 -14.98
C ALA A 298 -11.96 -12.04 -14.66
N TYR A 299 -11.80 -12.38 -13.38
CA TYR A 299 -11.04 -13.56 -12.95
C TYR A 299 -11.68 -14.85 -13.48
N GLU A 300 -13.01 -15.02 -13.32
CA GLU A 300 -13.71 -16.21 -13.83
C GLU A 300 -13.58 -16.39 -15.34
N LEU A 301 -13.58 -15.30 -16.11
CA LEU A 301 -13.31 -15.34 -17.56
C LEU A 301 -11.89 -15.84 -17.87
N SER A 302 -10.92 -15.55 -17.01
CA SER A 302 -9.52 -15.95 -17.21
C SER A 302 -9.22 -17.40 -16.82
N ARG A 303 -10.14 -18.07 -16.12
CA ARG A 303 -9.91 -19.44 -15.64
C ARG A 303 -10.02 -20.44 -16.80
N PRO A 304 -9.06 -21.38 -16.92
CA PRO A 304 -9.19 -22.49 -17.85
C PRO A 304 -10.45 -23.32 -17.57
N ASP A 305 -11.08 -23.82 -18.63
CA ASP A 305 -12.26 -24.68 -18.49
C ASP A 305 -11.95 -25.98 -17.71
N GLU A 306 -10.69 -26.43 -17.76
CA GLU A 306 -10.20 -27.55 -16.96
C GLU A 306 -10.31 -27.30 -15.45
N ASP A 307 -9.85 -26.13 -15.00
CA ASP A 307 -9.93 -25.73 -13.57
C ASP A 307 -11.39 -25.61 -13.11
N LYS A 308 -12.25 -24.99 -13.96
CA LYS A 308 -13.70 -24.86 -13.70
C LYS A 308 -14.38 -26.21 -13.61
N PHE A 309 -14.01 -27.12 -14.50
CA PHE A 309 -14.56 -28.47 -14.53
C PHE A 309 -14.14 -29.26 -13.28
N GLU A 310 -12.86 -29.24 -12.91
CA GLU A 310 -12.36 -29.91 -11.71
C GLU A 310 -13.03 -29.40 -10.43
N GLU A 311 -13.18 -28.06 -10.32
CA GLU A 311 -13.87 -27.45 -9.16
C GLU A 311 -15.33 -27.86 -9.11
N SER A 312 -16.07 -27.79 -10.23
CA SER A 312 -17.46 -28.21 -10.30
C SER A 312 -17.66 -29.69 -9.95
N LEU A 313 -16.71 -30.54 -10.38
CA LEU A 313 -16.73 -31.95 -10.04
C LEU A 313 -16.52 -32.19 -8.53
N ASN A 314 -15.59 -31.43 -7.92
CA ASN A 314 -15.32 -31.49 -6.49
C ASN A 314 -16.50 -30.95 -5.66
N GLU A 315 -17.18 -29.89 -6.11
CA GLU A 315 -18.39 -29.36 -5.48
C GLU A 315 -19.54 -30.36 -5.53
N ALA A 316 -19.79 -30.96 -6.70
CA ALA A 316 -20.80 -32.00 -6.84
C ALA A 316 -20.53 -33.17 -5.90
N LYS A 317 -19.26 -33.60 -5.79
CA LYS A 317 -18.86 -34.65 -4.84
C LYS A 317 -19.15 -34.28 -3.39
N ARG A 318 -18.83 -33.05 -2.97
CA ARG A 318 -19.12 -32.54 -1.61
C ARG A 318 -20.61 -32.49 -1.35
N ALA A 319 -21.40 -31.97 -2.29
CA ALA A 319 -22.85 -31.92 -2.17
C ALA A 319 -23.47 -33.32 -2.01
N LEU A 320 -22.97 -34.32 -2.75
CA LEU A 320 -23.41 -35.69 -2.61
C LEU A 320 -23.02 -36.32 -1.25
N TYR A 321 -21.86 -35.98 -0.68
CA TYR A 321 -21.51 -36.37 0.67
C TYR A 321 -22.45 -35.79 1.72
N ASP A 322 -22.85 -34.51 1.57
CA ASP A 322 -23.80 -33.87 2.48
C ASP A 322 -25.20 -34.53 2.36
N VAL A 323 -25.66 -34.84 1.16
CA VAL A 323 -26.89 -35.62 0.94
C VAL A 323 -26.81 -36.95 1.65
N GLN A 324 -25.71 -37.69 1.49
CA GLN A 324 -25.50 -38.98 2.15
C GLN A 324 -25.55 -38.89 3.68
N LYS A 325 -24.99 -37.82 4.26
CA LYS A 325 -24.99 -37.56 5.71
C LYS A 325 -26.41 -37.44 6.27
N TYR A 326 -27.31 -36.80 5.53
CA TYR A 326 -28.68 -36.54 5.96
C TYR A 326 -29.70 -37.59 5.45
N LEU A 327 -29.26 -38.57 4.68
CA LEU A 327 -30.15 -39.54 4.04
C LEU A 327 -31.06 -40.30 5.04
N ALA A 328 -30.49 -40.69 6.19
CA ALA A 328 -31.23 -41.49 7.20
C ALA A 328 -32.30 -40.70 7.94
N THR A 329 -32.15 -39.38 8.06
CA THR A 329 -33.01 -38.52 8.88
C THR A 329 -33.85 -37.54 8.07
N GLY A 330 -33.45 -37.21 6.84
CA GLY A 330 -34.05 -36.18 6.00
C GLY A 330 -34.81 -36.73 4.77
N PHE A 331 -34.59 -37.97 4.39
CA PHE A 331 -35.25 -38.54 3.22
C PHE A 331 -36.65 -39.07 3.57
N ASP A 332 -37.67 -38.61 2.84
CA ASP A 332 -39.01 -39.17 2.88
C ASP A 332 -39.38 -39.70 1.49
N GLY A 333 -39.49 -41.03 1.35
CA GLY A 333 -39.84 -41.69 0.10
C GLY A 333 -41.25 -41.38 -0.42
N LYS A 334 -42.09 -40.72 0.38
CA LYS A 334 -43.42 -40.23 -0.05
C LYS A 334 -43.35 -38.81 -0.60
N ASN A 335 -42.24 -38.11 -0.36
CA ASN A 335 -42.03 -36.79 -0.91
C ASN A 335 -41.59 -36.90 -2.38
N ARG A 336 -42.53 -36.65 -3.29
CA ARG A 336 -42.35 -36.77 -4.75
C ARG A 336 -41.21 -35.91 -5.27
N GLU A 337 -41.09 -34.68 -4.77
CA GLU A 337 -40.06 -33.73 -5.18
C GLU A 337 -38.66 -34.24 -4.82
N GLN A 338 -38.46 -34.80 -3.62
CA GLN A 338 -37.19 -35.40 -3.23
C GLN A 338 -36.82 -36.58 -4.13
N VAL A 339 -37.78 -37.43 -4.47
CA VAL A 339 -37.54 -38.59 -5.34
C VAL A 339 -37.20 -38.16 -6.77
N GLU A 340 -37.95 -37.22 -7.35
CA GLU A 340 -37.70 -36.69 -8.69
C GLU A 340 -36.35 -36.02 -8.79
N THR A 341 -35.96 -35.24 -7.78
CA THR A 341 -34.63 -34.57 -7.69
C THR A 341 -33.52 -35.62 -7.62
N ALA A 342 -33.67 -36.67 -6.80
CA ALA A 342 -32.66 -37.71 -6.68
C ALA A 342 -32.48 -38.51 -8.00
N LEU A 343 -33.56 -38.79 -8.71
CA LEU A 343 -33.51 -39.45 -10.05
C LEU A 343 -32.79 -38.54 -11.05
N SER A 344 -33.13 -37.25 -11.09
CA SER A 344 -32.47 -36.27 -11.97
C SER A 344 -30.97 -36.17 -11.73
N ILE A 345 -30.53 -36.17 -10.45
CA ILE A 345 -29.10 -36.16 -10.10
C ILE A 345 -28.41 -37.43 -10.60
N ALA A 346 -29.04 -38.60 -10.44
CA ALA A 346 -28.49 -39.86 -10.92
C ALA A 346 -28.31 -39.89 -12.45
N ASP A 347 -29.32 -39.44 -13.19
CA ASP A 347 -29.29 -39.35 -14.66
C ASP A 347 -28.17 -38.36 -15.14
N MET A 348 -28.08 -37.21 -14.52
CA MET A 348 -27.01 -36.24 -14.85
C MET A 348 -25.61 -36.83 -14.56
N ALA A 349 -25.42 -37.48 -13.43
CA ALA A 349 -24.15 -38.09 -13.07
C ALA A 349 -23.76 -39.19 -14.07
N ASP A 350 -24.71 -40.05 -14.50
CA ASP A 350 -24.45 -41.10 -15.49
C ASP A 350 -24.09 -40.51 -16.86
N GLU A 351 -24.80 -39.47 -17.29
CA GLU A 351 -24.47 -38.78 -18.55
C GLU A 351 -23.08 -38.14 -18.53
N VAL A 352 -22.72 -37.42 -17.47
CA VAL A 352 -21.38 -36.85 -17.31
C VAL A 352 -20.31 -37.92 -17.34
N PHE A 353 -20.50 -39.00 -16.59
CA PHE A 353 -19.57 -40.16 -16.57
C PHE A 353 -19.41 -40.79 -17.95
N ARG A 354 -20.50 -41.02 -18.68
CA ARG A 354 -20.48 -41.56 -20.04
C ARG A 354 -19.72 -40.69 -21.01
N ARG A 355 -19.93 -39.37 -20.96
CA ARG A 355 -19.19 -38.38 -21.79
C ARG A 355 -17.71 -38.39 -21.45
N MET A 356 -17.34 -38.37 -20.17
CA MET A 356 -15.93 -38.48 -19.72
C MET A 356 -15.27 -39.77 -20.23
N LYS A 357 -15.97 -40.92 -20.10
CA LYS A 357 -15.46 -42.19 -20.57
C LYS A 357 -15.21 -42.20 -22.09
N ASN A 358 -16.09 -41.64 -22.87
CA ASN A 358 -15.95 -41.55 -24.33
C ASN A 358 -14.72 -40.67 -24.71
N LYS A 359 -14.57 -39.52 -24.06
CA LYS A 359 -13.41 -38.61 -24.28
C LYS A 359 -12.10 -39.28 -23.88
N PHE A 360 -12.06 -39.97 -22.76
CA PHE A 360 -10.88 -40.72 -22.30
C PHE A 360 -10.46 -41.79 -23.30
N ASN A 361 -11.43 -42.53 -23.83
CA ASN A 361 -11.15 -43.58 -24.82
C ASN A 361 -10.63 -43.01 -26.15
N GLU A 362 -11.13 -41.87 -26.59
CA GLU A 362 -10.62 -41.14 -27.79
C GLU A 362 -9.18 -40.67 -27.58
N ASP A 363 -8.86 -40.04 -26.43
CA ASP A 363 -7.54 -39.55 -26.12
C ASP A 363 -6.51 -40.68 -25.93
N SER A 364 -6.91 -41.82 -25.37
CA SER A 364 -6.04 -42.98 -25.23
C SER A 364 -5.70 -43.63 -26.58
N LEU A 365 -6.57 -43.49 -27.57
CA LEU A 365 -6.33 -43.95 -28.94
C LEU A 365 -5.39 -43.01 -29.71
N ARG A 366 -5.28 -41.75 -29.32
CA ARG A 366 -4.39 -40.75 -29.94
C ARG A 366 -2.99 -40.75 -29.35
N GLN A 367 -2.71 -41.31 -28.19
CA GLN A 367 -1.37 -41.42 -27.64
C GLN A 367 -0.57 -42.49 -28.41
N PRO A 368 0.60 -42.18 -29.01
CA PRO A 368 1.45 -43.20 -29.60
C PRO A 368 1.87 -44.18 -28.50
N LYS A 369 1.59 -45.46 -28.69
CA LYS A 369 2.10 -46.53 -27.81
C LYS A 369 3.60 -46.38 -27.70
N ASN A 370 4.11 -45.82 -26.58
CA ASN A 370 5.49 -45.87 -26.24
C ASN A 370 5.89 -47.35 -26.19
N ARG A 371 6.44 -47.84 -27.26
CA ARG A 371 7.15 -49.13 -27.30
C ARG A 371 8.39 -48.98 -26.45
N THR A 372 8.35 -49.42 -25.22
CA THR A 372 9.55 -49.77 -24.47
C THR A 372 10.25 -50.84 -25.27
N ILE A 373 11.33 -50.47 -25.97
CA ILE A 373 12.30 -51.41 -26.49
C ILE A 373 13.09 -51.87 -25.27
N GLY A 374 13.15 -53.18 -25.05
CA GLY A 374 13.82 -53.84 -23.95
C GLY A 374 15.31 -53.69 -23.89
#